data_731a916f6b932ebd4d30179e7519fe65
#
_entry.id   731a916f6b932ebd4d30179e7519fe65
#
_cell.length_a   1.000
_cell.length_b   1.000
_cell.length_c   1.000
_cell.angle_alpha   90.00
_cell.angle_beta   90.00
_cell.angle_gamma   90.00
#
_symmetry.space_group_name_H-M   'P 1'
#
loop_
_entity.id
_entity.type
_entity.pdbx_description
1 polymer ?
#
loop_
_entity_poly.entity_id
_entity_poly.type
_entity_poly.pdbx_seq_one_letter_code
_entity_poly.pdbx_strand_id
1 'polypeptide(L)'
;MVTKKERYRTGEKALTRKEYEAVLSVCGTLEDRVMVMMAVALGLRRGDLVRVRVANVDFTNHQVTYLEKKKGDRVRVVPLGPRLEQEIRMLIKTIPKGQDTLFSFKDRQAYNRFNALCEKAGIGPRPFHALRATCIKFCQAAGWSPEQVAELTGDTIEVIQAHYATPSQAEMAETMRAKEVC
;
A
#
# COMPACT_ATOMS: atom_id res chain seq x y z
N MET A 1 18.38 19.07 21.01
CA MET A 1 18.71 17.66 20.63
C MET A 1 17.41 16.95 20.29
N VAL A 2 17.15 16.69 19.02
CA VAL A 2 15.96 15.94 18.56
C VAL A 2 16.13 14.50 19.02
N THR A 3 15.26 14.01 19.87
CA THR A 3 15.34 12.65 20.39
C THR A 3 15.15 11.63 19.27
N LYS A 4 15.82 10.48 19.35
CA LYS A 4 15.80 9.39 18.34
C LYS A 4 14.37 8.96 17.96
N LYS A 5 13.36 9.20 18.82
CA LYS A 5 11.93 8.93 18.59
C LYS A 5 11.27 9.85 17.55
N GLU A 6 11.71 11.09 17.38
CA GLU A 6 11.10 12.03 16.43
C GLU A 6 11.48 11.75 14.96
N ARG A 7 12.55 10.98 14.71
CA ARG A 7 13.03 10.64 13.35
C ARG A 7 12.17 9.64 12.58
N TYR A 8 11.23 8.94 13.22
CA TYR A 8 10.59 7.75 12.63
C TYR A 8 9.06 7.79 12.57
N ARG A 9 8.45 8.96 12.47
CA ARG A 9 7.00 9.09 12.26
C ARG A 9 6.60 8.75 10.81
N THR A 10 6.82 7.51 10.41
CA THR A 10 6.50 7.05 9.06
C THR A 10 5.00 7.08 8.79
N GLY A 11 4.18 6.90 9.83
CA GLY A 11 2.73 6.98 9.76
C GLY A 11 2.21 8.35 9.31
N GLU A 12 2.91 9.45 9.60
CA GLU A 12 2.53 10.80 9.17
C GLU A 12 2.62 11.01 7.65
N LYS A 13 3.32 10.13 6.93
CA LYS A 13 3.39 10.16 5.46
C LYS A 13 2.22 9.46 4.79
N ALA A 14 1.38 8.74 5.56
CA ALA A 14 0.21 8.06 5.04
C ALA A 14 -0.76 9.05 4.38
N LEU A 15 -1.41 8.60 3.32
CA LEU A 15 -2.53 9.31 2.72
C LEU A 15 -3.75 9.19 3.63
N THR A 16 -4.49 10.25 3.76
CA THR A 16 -5.85 10.20 4.29
C THR A 16 -6.77 9.43 3.32
N ARG A 17 -7.94 9.02 3.77
CA ARG A 17 -8.94 8.37 2.89
C ARG A 17 -9.29 9.27 1.69
N LYS A 18 -9.50 10.56 1.94
CA LYS A 18 -9.80 11.55 0.90
C LYS A 18 -8.66 11.72 -0.11
N GLU A 19 -7.41 11.79 0.35
CA GLU A 19 -6.24 11.87 -0.54
C GLU A 19 -6.08 10.59 -1.37
N TYR A 20 -6.27 9.41 -0.77
CA TYR A 20 -6.22 8.14 -1.49
C TYR A 20 -7.27 8.06 -2.60
N GLU A 21 -8.51 8.46 -2.32
CA GLU A 21 -9.58 8.53 -3.31
C GLU A 21 -9.29 9.54 -4.41
N ALA A 22 -8.73 10.70 -4.06
CA ALA A 22 -8.30 11.71 -5.03
C ALA A 22 -7.21 11.17 -5.96
N VAL A 23 -6.21 10.44 -5.44
CA VAL A 23 -5.19 9.78 -6.26
C VAL A 23 -5.81 8.73 -7.18
N LEU A 24 -6.74 7.91 -6.70
CA LEU A 24 -7.42 6.91 -7.54
C LEU A 24 -8.27 7.54 -8.65
N SER A 25 -8.88 8.70 -8.38
CA SER A 25 -9.73 9.39 -9.36
C SER A 25 -8.95 9.97 -10.54
N VAL A 26 -7.66 10.27 -10.37
CA VAL A 26 -6.80 10.82 -11.42
C VAL A 26 -5.94 9.77 -12.13
N CYS A 27 -6.07 8.48 -11.79
CA CYS A 27 -5.40 7.39 -12.48
C CYS A 27 -5.92 7.28 -13.92
N GLY A 28 -5.06 7.58 -14.89
CA GLY A 28 -5.41 7.54 -16.32
C GLY A 28 -5.28 6.15 -16.94
N THR A 29 -4.63 5.20 -16.27
CA THR A 29 -4.43 3.83 -16.76
C THR A 29 -4.80 2.80 -15.70
N LEU A 30 -5.15 1.58 -16.15
CA LEU A 30 -5.36 0.44 -15.24
C LEU A 30 -4.09 0.08 -14.45
N GLU A 31 -2.91 0.19 -15.09
CA GLU A 31 -1.65 -0.05 -14.39
C GLU A 31 -1.43 0.90 -13.22
N ASP A 32 -1.67 2.19 -13.40
CA ASP A 32 -1.53 3.19 -12.32
C ASP A 32 -2.53 2.91 -11.20
N ARG A 33 -3.76 2.59 -11.57
CA ARG A 33 -4.81 2.28 -10.61
C ARG A 33 -4.51 1.02 -9.80
N VAL A 34 -4.14 -0.08 -10.47
CA VAL A 34 -3.76 -1.33 -9.78
C VAL A 34 -2.49 -1.15 -8.95
N MET A 35 -1.51 -0.40 -9.44
CA MET A 35 -0.29 -0.06 -8.68
C MET A 35 -0.63 0.58 -7.33
N VAL A 36 -1.45 1.63 -7.34
CA VAL A 36 -1.83 2.35 -6.12
C VAL A 36 -2.67 1.47 -5.21
N MET A 37 -3.68 0.78 -5.76
CA MET A 37 -4.56 -0.10 -4.98
C MET A 37 -3.79 -1.27 -4.36
N MET A 38 -2.91 -1.93 -5.12
CA MET A 38 -2.14 -3.07 -4.65
C MET A 38 -1.12 -2.66 -3.57
N ALA A 39 -0.46 -1.51 -3.74
CA ALA A 39 0.46 -0.98 -2.74
C ALA A 39 -0.25 -0.63 -1.42
N VAL A 40 -1.48 -0.10 -1.46
CA VAL A 40 -2.28 0.21 -0.27
C VAL A 40 -2.97 -1.02 0.30
N ALA A 41 -3.52 -1.91 -0.51
CA ALA A 41 -4.23 -3.07 0.01
C ALA A 41 -3.32 -4.12 0.64
N LEU A 42 -2.11 -4.30 0.09
CA LEU A 42 -1.18 -5.35 0.51
C LEU A 42 0.09 -4.81 1.21
N GLY A 43 0.25 -3.49 1.25
CA GLY A 43 1.41 -2.85 1.84
C GLY A 43 2.74 -3.19 1.17
N LEU A 44 2.74 -3.56 -0.11
CA LEU A 44 3.94 -3.98 -0.84
C LEU A 44 4.99 -2.88 -0.90
N ARG A 45 6.26 -3.27 -0.76
CA ARG A 45 7.37 -2.37 -1.08
C ARG A 45 7.44 -2.18 -2.60
N ARG A 46 7.82 -0.99 -3.03
CA ARG A 46 7.88 -0.62 -4.46
C ARG A 46 8.61 -1.66 -5.32
N GLY A 47 9.80 -2.08 -4.88
CA GLY A 47 10.59 -3.06 -5.61
C GLY A 47 9.99 -4.47 -5.64
N ASP A 48 9.17 -4.84 -4.68
CA ASP A 48 8.47 -6.12 -4.64
C ASP A 48 7.22 -6.07 -5.54
N LEU A 49 6.48 -4.97 -5.49
CA LEU A 49 5.28 -4.73 -6.30
C LEU A 49 5.57 -4.85 -7.80
N VAL A 50 6.60 -4.16 -8.32
CA VAL A 50 6.89 -4.16 -9.77
C VAL A 50 7.38 -5.50 -10.31
N ARG A 51 7.71 -6.45 -9.43
CA ARG A 51 8.17 -7.80 -9.79
C ARG A 51 7.07 -8.85 -9.70
N VAL A 52 5.86 -8.49 -9.29
CA VAL A 52 4.75 -9.44 -9.27
C VAL A 52 4.46 -9.89 -10.69
N ARG A 53 4.49 -11.21 -10.90
CA ARG A 53 4.21 -11.82 -12.20
C ARG A 53 2.73 -12.15 -12.32
N VAL A 54 2.22 -12.16 -13.54
CA VAL A 54 0.86 -12.60 -13.84
C VAL A 54 0.59 -14.00 -13.30
N ALA A 55 1.54 -14.93 -13.49
CA ALA A 55 1.45 -16.30 -13.00
C ALA A 55 1.44 -16.44 -11.46
N ASN A 56 1.77 -15.38 -10.75
CA ASN A 56 1.75 -15.35 -9.28
C ASN A 56 0.39 -14.93 -8.68
N VAL A 57 -0.57 -14.58 -9.52
CA VAL A 57 -1.94 -14.25 -9.09
C VAL A 57 -2.80 -15.51 -9.19
N ASP A 58 -3.22 -16.01 -8.06
CA ASP A 58 -4.08 -17.19 -7.95
C ASP A 58 -5.52 -16.75 -7.65
N PHE A 59 -6.33 -16.74 -8.70
CA PHE A 59 -7.74 -16.35 -8.60
C PHE A 59 -8.63 -17.45 -8.02
N THR A 60 -8.16 -18.67 -7.95
CA THR A 60 -8.92 -19.78 -7.36
C THR A 60 -8.86 -19.70 -5.84
N ASN A 61 -7.70 -19.37 -5.30
CA ASN A 61 -7.49 -19.23 -3.87
C ASN A 61 -7.52 -17.76 -3.39
N HIS A 62 -7.86 -16.81 -4.29
CA HIS A 62 -7.93 -15.37 -3.99
C HIS A 62 -6.68 -14.82 -3.34
N GLN A 63 -5.51 -15.09 -3.91
CA GLN A 63 -4.21 -14.72 -3.33
C GLN A 63 -3.19 -14.32 -4.38
N VAL A 64 -2.14 -13.63 -3.94
CA VAL A 64 -0.96 -13.32 -4.74
C VAL A 64 0.31 -13.74 -4.03
N THR A 65 1.24 -14.31 -4.78
CA THR A 65 2.57 -14.69 -4.30
C THR A 65 3.61 -13.71 -4.80
N TYR A 66 4.52 -13.26 -3.94
CA TYR A 66 5.64 -12.41 -4.33
C TYR A 66 6.89 -12.70 -3.51
N LEU A 67 8.05 -12.22 -3.99
CA LEU A 67 9.34 -12.36 -3.31
C LEU A 67 9.72 -11.05 -2.61
N GLU A 68 9.93 -11.11 -1.31
CA GLU A 68 10.43 -10.01 -0.47
C GLU A 68 11.95 -9.90 -0.59
N LYS A 69 12.44 -9.12 -1.56
CA LYS A 69 13.88 -9.01 -1.85
C LYS A 69 14.71 -8.54 -0.64
N LYS A 70 14.19 -7.58 0.09
CA LYS A 70 14.91 -7.00 1.24
C LYS A 70 15.14 -8.00 2.39
N LYS A 71 14.46 -9.14 2.36
CA LYS A 71 14.57 -10.23 3.35
C LYS A 71 15.05 -11.53 2.73
N GLY A 72 15.99 -11.45 1.76
CA GLY A 72 16.61 -12.62 1.14
C GLY A 72 15.67 -13.44 0.26
N ASP A 73 14.84 -12.76 -0.53
CA ASP A 73 13.86 -13.37 -1.44
C ASP A 73 12.85 -14.30 -0.73
N ARG A 74 12.45 -13.93 0.48
CA ARG A 74 11.40 -14.63 1.22
C ARG A 74 10.10 -14.65 0.40
N VAL A 75 9.55 -15.86 0.20
CA VAL A 75 8.25 -16.05 -0.45
C VAL A 75 7.15 -15.54 0.48
N ARG A 76 6.27 -14.72 -0.05
CA ARG A 76 5.07 -14.23 0.64
C ARG A 76 3.84 -14.61 -0.17
N VAL A 77 2.83 -15.12 0.51
CA VAL A 77 1.48 -15.37 -0.03
C VAL A 77 0.52 -14.47 0.75
N VAL A 78 -0.23 -13.65 0.04
CA VAL A 78 -1.13 -12.65 0.66
C VAL A 78 -2.51 -12.74 0.02
N PRO A 79 -3.60 -12.72 0.81
CA PRO A 79 -4.94 -12.76 0.28
C PRO A 79 -5.28 -11.48 -0.50
N LEU A 80 -6.10 -11.61 -1.54
CA LEU A 80 -6.64 -10.53 -2.33
C LEU A 80 -8.07 -10.20 -1.90
N GLY A 81 -8.33 -8.94 -1.60
CA GLY A 81 -9.70 -8.48 -1.43
C GLY A 81 -10.44 -8.42 -2.78
N PRO A 82 -11.76 -8.61 -2.82
CA PRO A 82 -12.52 -8.78 -4.06
C PRO A 82 -12.39 -7.57 -5.00
N ARG A 83 -12.35 -6.35 -4.48
CA ARG A 83 -12.18 -5.14 -5.28
C ARG A 83 -10.83 -5.09 -5.99
N LEU A 84 -9.74 -5.40 -5.28
CA LEU A 84 -8.40 -5.43 -5.88
C LEU A 84 -8.28 -6.57 -6.90
N GLU A 85 -8.83 -7.74 -6.59
CA GLU A 85 -8.84 -8.88 -7.50
C GLU A 85 -9.53 -8.53 -8.83
N GLN A 86 -10.69 -7.87 -8.80
CA GLN A 86 -11.39 -7.43 -9.99
C GLN A 86 -10.53 -6.49 -10.86
N GLU A 87 -9.87 -5.52 -10.25
CA GLU A 87 -8.98 -4.58 -10.96
C GLU A 87 -7.77 -5.32 -11.57
N ILE A 88 -7.18 -6.28 -10.86
CA ILE A 88 -6.09 -7.11 -11.40
C ILE A 88 -6.59 -7.96 -12.57
N ARG A 89 -7.77 -8.55 -12.49
CA ARG A 89 -8.38 -9.31 -13.62
C ARG A 89 -8.55 -8.44 -14.87
N MET A 90 -8.98 -7.19 -14.69
CA MET A 90 -9.11 -6.26 -15.81
C MET A 90 -7.74 -5.90 -16.39
N LEU A 91 -6.76 -5.63 -15.54
CA LEU A 91 -5.39 -5.32 -15.98
C LEU A 91 -4.77 -6.46 -16.79
N ILE A 92 -4.88 -7.70 -16.30
CA ILE A 92 -4.28 -8.87 -16.98
C ILE A 92 -4.80 -9.04 -18.41
N LYS A 93 -6.07 -8.70 -18.67
CA LYS A 93 -6.64 -8.75 -20.04
C LYS A 93 -6.00 -7.75 -21.01
N THR A 94 -5.34 -6.72 -20.50
CA THR A 94 -4.68 -5.70 -21.32
C THR A 94 -3.17 -5.93 -21.47
N ILE A 95 -2.60 -6.89 -20.74
CA ILE A 95 -1.16 -7.19 -20.78
C ILE A 95 -0.79 -7.81 -22.13
N PRO A 96 0.22 -7.25 -22.86
CA PRO A 96 0.68 -7.80 -24.11
C PRO A 96 1.27 -9.21 -23.96
N LYS A 97 1.11 -10.02 -25.01
CA LYS A 97 1.78 -11.34 -25.07
C LYS A 97 3.31 -11.18 -24.89
N GLY A 98 3.89 -11.97 -24.00
CA GLY A 98 5.32 -11.95 -23.69
C GLY A 98 5.70 -11.06 -22.51
N GLN A 99 4.78 -10.29 -21.95
CA GLN A 99 4.99 -9.62 -20.67
C GLN A 99 4.61 -10.54 -19.51
N ASP A 100 5.58 -10.92 -18.68
CA ASP A 100 5.37 -11.83 -17.54
C ASP A 100 4.93 -11.09 -16.27
N THR A 101 5.24 -9.80 -16.14
CA THR A 101 4.94 -8.98 -14.96
C THR A 101 3.60 -8.28 -15.09
N LEU A 102 2.91 -8.04 -13.95
CA LEU A 102 1.67 -7.26 -13.95
C LEU A 102 1.88 -5.84 -14.48
N PHE A 103 3.08 -5.29 -14.31
CA PHE A 103 3.41 -3.91 -14.66
C PHE A 103 4.46 -3.87 -15.77
N SER A 104 4.26 -2.99 -16.74
CA SER A 104 5.20 -2.72 -17.83
C SER A 104 6.41 -1.88 -17.40
N PHE A 105 6.33 -1.26 -16.22
CA PHE A 105 7.33 -0.33 -15.70
C PHE A 105 8.17 -0.94 -14.56
N LYS A 106 9.36 -0.36 -14.39
CA LYS A 106 10.32 -0.75 -13.36
C LYS A 106 10.22 0.15 -12.12
N ASP A 107 10.98 -0.20 -11.09
CA ASP A 107 10.99 0.43 -9.76
C ASP A 107 11.06 1.97 -9.80
N ARG A 108 11.99 2.56 -10.55
CA ARG A 108 12.12 4.03 -10.66
C ARG A 108 10.90 4.67 -11.33
N GLN A 109 10.36 4.02 -12.35
CA GLN A 109 9.19 4.52 -13.06
C GLN A 109 7.93 4.47 -12.18
N ALA A 110 7.77 3.42 -11.33
CA ALA A 110 6.69 3.37 -10.35
C ALA A 110 6.71 4.58 -9.41
N TYR A 111 7.89 4.97 -8.94
CA TYR A 111 8.06 6.18 -8.12
C TYR A 111 7.62 7.45 -8.86
N ASN A 112 8.09 7.63 -10.10
CA ASN A 112 7.75 8.81 -10.89
C ASN A 112 6.25 8.87 -11.22
N ARG A 113 5.63 7.73 -11.58
CA ARG A 113 4.18 7.63 -11.83
C ARG A 113 3.38 8.01 -10.60
N PHE A 114 3.74 7.49 -9.43
CA PHE A 114 3.03 7.84 -8.18
C PHE A 114 3.15 9.32 -7.84
N ASN A 115 4.33 9.94 -8.00
CA ASN A 115 4.49 11.38 -7.79
C ASN A 115 3.64 12.21 -8.76
N ALA A 116 3.61 11.85 -10.05
CA ALA A 116 2.75 12.53 -11.03
C ALA A 116 1.25 12.40 -10.67
N LEU A 117 0.83 11.26 -10.13
CA LEU A 117 -0.54 11.10 -9.62
C LEU A 117 -0.81 11.99 -8.41
N CYS A 118 0.14 12.10 -7.48
CA CYS A 118 0.01 13.02 -6.34
C CYS A 118 -0.14 14.48 -6.77
N GLU A 119 0.67 14.92 -7.74
CA GLU A 119 0.57 16.26 -8.31
C GLU A 119 -0.79 16.51 -8.97
N LYS A 120 -1.25 15.56 -9.82
CA LYS A 120 -2.58 15.64 -10.46
C LYS A 120 -3.72 15.66 -9.45
N ALA A 121 -3.58 14.96 -8.33
CA ALA A 121 -4.55 14.94 -7.25
C ALA A 121 -4.49 16.18 -6.33
N GLY A 122 -3.53 17.07 -6.54
CA GLY A 122 -3.35 18.29 -5.75
C GLY A 122 -2.89 18.06 -4.30
N ILE A 123 -2.29 16.89 -4.00
CA ILE A 123 -1.87 16.53 -2.63
C ILE A 123 -0.37 16.76 -2.36
N GLY A 124 0.35 17.26 -3.36
CA GLY A 124 1.80 17.44 -3.30
C GLY A 124 2.59 16.14 -3.36
N PRO A 125 3.93 16.22 -3.50
CA PRO A 125 4.78 15.06 -3.67
C PRO A 125 4.79 14.18 -2.41
N ARG A 126 4.67 12.86 -2.61
CA ARG A 126 4.75 11.85 -1.55
C ARG A 126 5.78 10.78 -1.91
N PRO A 127 6.59 10.28 -0.96
CA PRO A 127 7.43 9.13 -1.22
C PRO A 127 6.55 7.90 -1.48
N PHE A 128 6.97 6.99 -2.37
CA PHE A 128 6.19 5.77 -2.66
C PHE A 128 5.86 4.95 -1.40
N HIS A 129 6.74 4.97 -0.40
CA HIS A 129 6.52 4.32 0.89
C HIS A 129 5.29 4.86 1.65
N ALA A 130 4.77 6.04 1.28
CA ALA A 130 3.52 6.57 1.83
C ALA A 130 2.34 5.62 1.58
N LEU A 131 2.32 4.89 0.44
CA LEU A 131 1.27 3.91 0.15
C LEU A 131 1.27 2.74 1.15
N ARG A 132 2.45 2.26 1.55
CA ARG A 132 2.58 1.24 2.60
C ARG A 132 2.18 1.81 3.97
N ALA A 133 2.56 3.04 4.28
CA ALA A 133 2.11 3.73 5.49
C ALA A 133 0.58 3.86 5.50
N THR A 134 -0.03 4.16 4.35
CA THR A 134 -1.48 4.20 4.16
C THR A 134 -2.14 2.85 4.42
N CYS A 135 -1.56 1.75 3.90
CA CYS A 135 -2.02 0.39 4.19
C CYS A 135 -2.13 0.16 5.70
N ILE A 136 -1.04 0.41 6.42
CA ILE A 136 -0.96 0.17 7.87
C ILE A 136 -1.99 1.02 8.61
N LYS A 137 -2.08 2.32 8.28
CA LYS A 137 -3.07 3.22 8.90
C LYS A 137 -4.51 2.82 8.61
N PHE A 138 -4.82 2.37 7.40
CA PHE A 138 -6.16 1.90 7.05
C PHE A 138 -6.51 0.60 7.75
N CYS A 139 -5.56 -0.34 7.89
CA CYS A 139 -5.77 -1.55 8.68
C CYS A 139 -6.04 -1.23 10.16
N GLN A 140 -5.26 -0.32 10.74
CA GLN A 140 -5.45 0.13 12.13
C GLN A 140 -6.82 0.80 12.32
N ALA A 141 -7.22 1.69 11.40
CA ALA A 141 -8.54 2.34 11.44
C ALA A 141 -9.69 1.33 11.28
N ALA A 142 -9.46 0.21 10.58
CA ALA A 142 -10.39 -0.91 10.46
C ALA A 142 -10.38 -1.86 11.66
N GLY A 143 -9.54 -1.61 12.68
CA GLY A 143 -9.48 -2.40 13.91
C GLY A 143 -8.58 -3.64 13.82
N TRP A 144 -7.70 -3.73 12.83
CA TRP A 144 -6.74 -4.84 12.75
C TRP A 144 -5.72 -4.78 13.89
N SER A 145 -5.38 -5.95 14.43
CA SER A 145 -4.33 -6.04 15.44
C SER A 145 -2.95 -5.78 14.85
N PRO A 146 -1.95 -5.34 15.65
CA PRO A 146 -0.57 -5.18 15.19
C PRO A 146 0.01 -6.45 14.54
N GLU A 147 -0.37 -7.64 15.04
CA GLU A 147 0.05 -8.94 14.50
C GLU A 147 -0.51 -9.17 13.10
N GLN A 148 -1.80 -8.87 12.88
CA GLN A 148 -2.43 -8.98 11.56
C GLN A 148 -1.79 -8.03 10.55
N VAL A 149 -1.50 -6.79 10.97
CA VAL A 149 -0.84 -5.80 10.12
C VAL A 149 0.61 -6.22 9.81
N ALA A 150 1.33 -6.74 10.80
CA ALA A 150 2.69 -7.25 10.64
C ALA A 150 2.71 -8.44 9.68
N GLU A 151 1.76 -9.36 9.80
CA GLU A 151 1.62 -10.51 8.88
C GLU A 151 1.30 -10.03 7.46
N LEU A 152 0.34 -9.12 7.26
CA LEU A 152 0.01 -8.60 5.95
C LEU A 152 1.21 -7.93 5.27
N THR A 153 1.91 -7.07 6.00
CA THR A 153 2.96 -6.22 5.42
C THR A 153 4.35 -6.86 5.41
N GLY A 154 4.57 -7.90 6.23
CA GLY A 154 5.87 -8.51 6.44
C GLY A 154 6.82 -7.66 7.30
N ASP A 155 6.32 -6.67 8.02
CA ASP A 155 7.09 -5.97 9.05
C ASP A 155 7.06 -6.75 10.39
N THR A 156 7.82 -6.33 11.37
CA THR A 156 7.69 -6.86 12.72
C THR A 156 6.69 -6.04 13.54
N ILE A 157 6.15 -6.64 14.60
CA ILE A 157 5.20 -5.96 15.50
C ILE A 157 5.85 -4.71 16.10
N GLU A 158 7.13 -4.80 16.49
CA GLU A 158 7.89 -3.68 17.04
C GLU A 158 7.99 -2.51 16.04
N VAL A 159 8.17 -2.81 14.76
CA VAL A 159 8.19 -1.79 13.69
C VAL A 159 6.82 -1.14 13.55
N ILE A 160 5.74 -1.95 13.55
CA ILE A 160 4.38 -1.42 13.49
C ILE A 160 4.10 -0.51 14.69
N GLN A 161 4.43 -0.94 15.88
CA GLN A 161 4.23 -0.15 17.10
C GLN A 161 5.08 1.11 17.14
N ALA A 162 6.36 1.02 16.78
CA ALA A 162 7.28 2.16 16.85
C ALA A 162 6.98 3.27 15.82
N HIS A 163 6.50 2.89 14.63
CA HIS A 163 6.37 3.82 13.51
C HIS A 163 4.94 4.26 13.21
N TYR A 164 3.93 3.49 13.65
CA TYR A 164 2.55 3.67 13.22
C TYR A 164 1.53 3.70 14.37
N ALA A 165 1.90 3.29 15.59
CA ALA A 165 0.96 3.18 16.72
C ALA A 165 0.51 4.52 17.31
N THR A 166 1.25 5.61 17.06
CA THR A 166 0.84 6.93 17.57
C THR A 166 -0.22 7.53 16.65
N PRO A 167 -1.48 7.67 17.10
CA PRO A 167 -2.50 8.34 16.32
C PRO A 167 -2.15 9.82 16.15
N SER A 168 -2.44 10.37 14.99
CA SER A 168 -2.43 11.82 14.80
C SER A 168 -3.57 12.48 15.57
N GLN A 169 -3.49 13.79 15.79
CA GLN A 169 -4.60 14.52 16.41
C GLN A 169 -5.91 14.41 15.60
N ALA A 170 -5.81 14.36 14.27
CA ALA A 170 -6.98 14.17 13.40
C ALA A 170 -7.60 12.77 13.59
N GLU A 171 -6.79 11.71 13.64
CA GLU A 171 -7.26 10.35 13.93
C GLU A 171 -7.88 10.24 15.33
N MET A 172 -7.30 10.90 16.33
CA MET A 172 -7.87 10.97 17.68
C MET A 172 -9.22 11.68 17.67
N ALA A 173 -9.34 12.84 16.99
CA ALA A 173 -10.59 13.57 16.89
C ALA A 173 -11.69 12.76 16.18
N GLU A 174 -11.34 12.03 15.12
CA GLU A 174 -12.26 11.13 14.42
C GLU A 174 -12.70 9.97 15.31
N THR A 175 -11.76 9.36 16.02
CA THR A 175 -12.05 8.28 16.98
C THR A 175 -12.99 8.74 18.09
N MET A 176 -12.74 9.92 18.65
CA MET A 176 -13.60 10.47 19.71
C MET A 176 -15.02 10.77 19.22
N ARG A 177 -15.19 11.19 17.98
CA ARG A 177 -16.51 11.42 17.37
C ARG A 177 -17.25 10.11 17.07
N ALA A 178 -16.49 9.07 16.66
CA ALA A 178 -17.07 7.78 16.29
C ALA A 178 -17.33 6.84 17.48
N LYS A 179 -16.57 7.01 18.57
CA LYS A 179 -16.59 6.15 19.76
C LYS A 179 -16.54 7.01 21.03
N GLU A 180 -17.59 7.79 21.23
CA GLU A 180 -17.73 8.61 22.44
C GLU A 180 -17.71 7.71 23.69
N VAL A 181 -16.88 8.04 24.67
CA VAL A 181 -16.60 7.19 25.84
C VAL A 181 -17.40 7.63 27.07
N CYS A 182 -18.16 8.75 27.00
CA CYS A 182 -19.00 9.29 28.09
C CYS A 182 -20.38 9.62 27.57
#